data_e69c73cacb5bb54f501e05df52b0bb00
#
_entry.id   e69c73cacb5bb54f501e05df52b0bb00
#
_cell.length_a   1.000
_cell.length_b   1.000
_cell.length_c   1.000
_cell.angle_alpha   90.00
_cell.angle_beta   90.00
_cell.angle_gamma   90.00
#
_symmetry.space_group_name_H-M   'P 1'
#
loop_
_entity.id
_entity.type
_entity.pdbx_description
1 polymer ?
#
loop_
_entity_poly.entity_id
_entity_poly.type
_entity_poly.pdbx_seq_one_letter_code
_entity_poly.pdbx_strand_id
1 'polypeptide(L)'
;MKKLLIALLFTFVSTSAYAGGHSPCGVTDGSIKILANEFTTYRIFMDEVKSCAGPDADFSVTHSVDHNKLQVAALSANPAEFSAKLVTNGSITTLMNDNLIRPLDDLVAKYGSALQDNQKIVIDGKIYAIAFMANAQHLWYRESILNDLGIAVPSTYE
;
A
#
# COMPACT_ATOMS: atom_id res chain seq x y z
N MET A 1 -33.99 -48.67 -48.50
CA MET A 1 -34.21 -47.65 -47.46
C MET A 1 -32.91 -47.48 -46.69
N LYS A 2 -32.09 -46.52 -47.06
CA LYS A 2 -30.79 -46.27 -46.45
C LYS A 2 -30.99 -45.23 -45.33
N LYS A 3 -30.76 -45.63 -44.08
CA LYS A 3 -30.78 -44.74 -42.96
C LYS A 3 -29.46 -43.96 -42.88
N LEU A 4 -29.53 -42.66 -43.10
CA LEU A 4 -28.40 -41.73 -42.94
C LEU A 4 -28.25 -41.36 -41.49
N LEU A 5 -27.19 -41.85 -40.82
CA LEU A 5 -26.82 -41.47 -39.45
C LEU A 5 -25.97 -40.20 -39.56
N ILE A 6 -26.54 -39.07 -39.21
CA ILE A 6 -25.78 -37.80 -39.07
C ILE A 6 -25.15 -37.79 -37.65
N ALA A 7 -23.85 -38.06 -37.59
CA ALA A 7 -23.07 -37.87 -36.38
C ALA A 7 -22.76 -36.39 -36.24
N LEU A 8 -23.41 -35.76 -35.24
CA LEU A 8 -23.11 -34.38 -34.86
C LEU A 8 -21.79 -34.40 -34.05
N LEU A 9 -20.71 -34.02 -34.70
CA LEU A 9 -19.42 -33.79 -34.00
C LEU A 9 -19.52 -32.47 -33.24
N PHE A 10 -19.78 -32.54 -31.95
CA PHE A 10 -19.56 -31.40 -31.07
C PHE A 10 -18.04 -31.22 -30.87
N THR A 11 -17.44 -30.32 -31.62
CA THR A 11 -16.10 -29.82 -31.34
C THR A 11 -16.20 -28.92 -30.13
N PHE A 12 -15.83 -29.42 -28.96
CA PHE A 12 -15.50 -28.60 -27.80
C PHE A 12 -14.27 -27.78 -28.16
N VAL A 13 -14.49 -26.54 -28.57
CA VAL A 13 -13.44 -25.54 -28.58
C VAL A 13 -13.21 -25.16 -27.11
N SER A 14 -12.26 -25.85 -26.47
CA SER A 14 -11.68 -25.39 -25.20
C SER A 14 -10.96 -24.10 -25.51
N THR A 15 -11.62 -22.98 -25.27
CA THR A 15 -10.93 -21.69 -25.11
C THR A 15 -10.07 -21.80 -23.86
N SER A 16 -8.82 -22.20 -24.07
CA SER A 16 -7.79 -21.95 -23.07
C SER A 16 -7.77 -20.44 -22.87
N ALA A 17 -8.35 -19.98 -21.76
CA ALA A 17 -8.10 -18.64 -21.30
C ALA A 17 -6.58 -18.58 -21.06
N TYR A 18 -5.85 -18.08 -22.03
CA TYR A 18 -4.51 -17.61 -21.81
C TYR A 18 -4.64 -16.49 -20.78
N ALA A 19 -4.34 -16.80 -19.54
CA ALA A 19 -3.89 -15.82 -18.57
C ALA A 19 -2.55 -15.30 -19.10
N GLY A 20 -2.60 -14.57 -20.20
CA GLY A 20 -1.50 -13.75 -20.67
C GLY A 20 -1.25 -12.75 -19.55
N GLY A 21 0.00 -12.67 -19.08
CA GLY A 21 0.43 -11.85 -17.97
C GLY A 21 0.16 -10.36 -18.17
N HIS A 22 -1.11 -10.00 -18.16
CA HIS A 22 -1.53 -8.61 -18.03
C HIS A 22 -1.42 -8.26 -16.54
N SER A 23 -0.48 -7.39 -16.24
CA SER A 23 -0.47 -6.72 -14.95
C SER A 23 -1.84 -6.04 -14.75
N PRO A 24 -2.62 -6.40 -13.75
CA PRO A 24 -3.92 -5.77 -13.49
C PRO A 24 -3.79 -4.26 -13.26
N CYS A 25 -2.62 -3.79 -12.88
CA CYS A 25 -2.31 -2.38 -12.60
C CYS A 25 -1.55 -1.69 -13.74
N GLY A 26 -1.32 -2.36 -14.85
CA GLY A 26 -0.57 -1.80 -15.99
C GLY A 26 0.93 -1.58 -15.73
N VAL A 27 1.48 -2.13 -14.63
CA VAL A 27 2.92 -2.09 -14.34
C VAL A 27 3.55 -3.33 -14.97
N THR A 28 4.26 -3.16 -16.05
CA THR A 28 4.81 -4.26 -16.86
C THR A 28 6.29 -4.50 -16.60
N ASP A 29 7.03 -3.46 -16.23
CA ASP A 29 8.48 -3.50 -16.02
C ASP A 29 8.94 -2.48 -14.98
N GLY A 30 10.23 -2.43 -14.72
CA GLY A 30 10.85 -1.50 -13.79
C GLY A 30 11.15 -2.10 -12.42
N SER A 31 11.85 -1.33 -11.57
CA SER A 31 12.22 -1.73 -10.22
C SER A 31 11.62 -0.79 -9.20
N ILE A 32 10.91 -1.35 -8.22
CA ILE A 32 10.33 -0.63 -7.09
C ILE A 32 10.82 -1.29 -5.80
N LYS A 33 11.55 -0.52 -4.99
CA LYS A 33 12.01 -0.95 -3.66
C LYS A 33 11.34 -0.09 -2.60
N ILE A 34 10.68 -0.72 -1.65
CA ILE A 34 9.90 -0.04 -0.61
C ILE A 34 10.51 -0.34 0.76
N LEU A 35 10.75 0.71 1.56
CA LEU A 35 11.07 0.58 2.98
C LEU A 35 9.79 0.72 3.81
N ALA A 36 9.46 -0.29 4.59
CA ALA A 36 8.21 -0.38 5.32
C ALA A 36 8.38 -0.81 6.77
N ASN A 37 7.36 -0.50 7.59
CA ASN A 37 7.24 -1.06 8.92
C ASN A 37 6.94 -2.57 8.87
N GLU A 38 7.25 -3.26 9.96
CA GLU A 38 6.99 -4.69 10.14
C GLU A 38 5.66 -4.89 10.87
N PHE A 39 4.57 -5.17 10.15
CA PHE A 39 3.31 -5.64 10.73
C PHE A 39 2.45 -6.38 9.69
N THR A 40 1.69 -7.35 10.17
CA THR A 40 1.00 -8.34 9.34
C THR A 40 0.07 -7.69 8.29
N THR A 41 -0.76 -6.73 8.68
CA THR A 41 -1.70 -6.09 7.75
C THR A 41 -0.97 -5.41 6.58
N TYR A 42 0.18 -4.78 6.84
CA TYR A 42 0.95 -4.14 5.78
C TYR A 42 1.62 -5.16 4.85
N ARG A 43 2.06 -6.31 5.39
CA ARG A 43 2.55 -7.41 4.54
C ARG A 43 1.48 -7.87 3.56
N ILE A 44 0.28 -8.16 4.06
CA ILE A 44 -0.86 -8.56 3.20
C ILE A 44 -1.12 -7.50 2.13
N PHE A 45 -1.17 -6.22 2.52
CA PHE A 45 -1.36 -5.12 1.57
C PHE A 45 -0.25 -5.07 0.50
N MET A 46 1.01 -5.24 0.89
CA MET A 46 2.12 -5.24 -0.07
C MET A 46 2.14 -6.47 -0.97
N ASP A 47 1.70 -7.62 -0.49
CA ASP A 47 1.55 -8.82 -1.32
C ASP A 47 0.47 -8.62 -2.40
N GLU A 48 -0.65 -7.96 -2.07
CA GLU A 48 -1.66 -7.56 -3.05
C GLU A 48 -1.09 -6.56 -4.07
N VAL A 49 -0.36 -5.54 -3.63
CA VAL A 49 0.31 -4.60 -4.53
C VAL A 49 1.29 -5.32 -5.46
N LYS A 50 2.06 -6.27 -4.93
CA LYS A 50 2.98 -7.07 -5.73
C LYS A 50 2.26 -7.93 -6.76
N SER A 51 1.11 -8.52 -6.40
CA SER A 51 0.30 -9.32 -7.32
C SER A 51 -0.23 -8.50 -8.52
N CYS A 52 -0.30 -7.20 -8.34
CA CYS A 52 -0.71 -6.22 -9.34
C CYS A 52 0.37 -5.93 -10.40
N ALA A 53 1.64 -6.18 -10.07
CA ALA A 53 2.77 -5.98 -10.97
C ALA A 53 2.90 -7.13 -11.97
N GLY A 54 3.39 -6.82 -13.17
CA GLY A 54 3.69 -7.84 -14.18
C GLY A 54 4.93 -8.68 -13.80
N PRO A 55 5.16 -9.80 -14.50
CA PRO A 55 6.25 -10.72 -14.19
C PRO A 55 7.63 -10.10 -14.36
N ASP A 56 7.78 -9.08 -15.20
CA ASP A 56 9.05 -8.42 -15.48
C ASP A 56 9.30 -7.20 -14.56
N ALA A 57 8.37 -6.91 -13.66
CA ALA A 57 8.55 -5.86 -12.65
C ALA A 57 9.31 -6.40 -11.42
N ASP A 58 10.45 -5.79 -11.10
CA ASP A 58 11.19 -6.07 -9.87
C ASP A 58 10.56 -5.29 -8.70
N PHE A 59 9.72 -5.96 -7.93
CA PHE A 59 9.03 -5.39 -6.78
C PHE A 59 9.53 -6.03 -5.49
N SER A 60 10.12 -5.23 -4.61
CA SER A 60 10.62 -5.69 -3.32
C SER A 60 10.23 -4.75 -2.17
N VAL A 61 9.99 -5.34 -1.00
CA VAL A 61 9.67 -4.61 0.23
C VAL A 61 10.59 -5.06 1.35
N THR A 62 11.31 -4.10 1.93
CA THR A 62 12.09 -4.33 3.15
C THR A 62 11.23 -3.95 4.35
N HIS A 63 10.80 -4.96 5.09
CA HIS A 63 10.04 -4.79 6.33
C HIS A 63 10.98 -4.69 7.54
N SER A 64 10.87 -3.64 8.33
CA SER A 64 11.71 -3.43 9.51
C SER A 64 10.97 -2.64 10.58
N VAL A 65 11.03 -3.10 11.83
CA VAL A 65 10.55 -2.33 13.00
C VAL A 65 11.34 -1.03 13.18
N ASP A 66 12.57 -1.00 12.67
CA ASP A 66 13.47 0.16 12.72
C ASP A 66 13.40 1.04 11.47
N HIS A 67 12.40 0.85 10.60
CA HIS A 67 12.29 1.57 9.32
C HIS A 67 12.41 3.10 9.46
N ASN A 68 11.95 3.68 10.58
CA ASN A 68 12.08 5.11 10.83
C ASN A 68 13.51 5.54 11.21
N LYS A 69 14.30 4.67 11.81
CA LYS A 69 15.72 4.94 12.10
C LYS A 69 16.58 4.83 10.82
N LEU A 70 16.21 3.92 9.93
CA LEU A 70 16.94 3.67 8.69
C LEU A 70 16.66 4.71 7.60
N GLN A 71 15.52 5.39 7.67
CA GLN A 71 14.98 6.19 6.55
C GLN A 71 15.92 7.26 6.02
N VAL A 72 16.56 8.03 6.91
CA VAL A 72 17.41 9.15 6.48
C VAL A 72 18.63 8.62 5.73
N ALA A 73 19.33 7.64 6.28
CA ALA A 73 20.51 7.06 5.63
C ALA A 73 20.16 6.42 4.28
N ALA A 74 19.08 5.63 4.23
CA ALA A 74 18.65 4.91 3.05
C ALA A 74 18.16 5.83 1.91
N LEU A 75 17.49 6.94 2.25
CA LEU A 75 16.98 7.88 1.25
C LEU A 75 18.02 8.95 0.86
N SER A 76 19.04 9.23 1.70
CA SER A 76 20.13 10.16 1.37
C SER A 76 21.19 9.55 0.47
N ALA A 77 21.20 8.23 0.28
CA ALA A 77 22.13 7.58 -0.65
C ALA A 77 21.90 8.09 -2.09
N ASN A 78 22.96 8.07 -2.90
CA ASN A 78 22.86 8.47 -4.31
C ASN A 78 23.46 7.37 -5.21
N PRO A 79 22.62 6.63 -5.93
CA PRO A 79 21.15 6.70 -5.95
C PRO A 79 20.52 6.29 -4.62
N ALA A 80 19.31 6.77 -4.33
CA ALA A 80 18.56 6.36 -3.15
C ALA A 80 18.34 4.84 -3.14
N GLU A 81 18.46 4.23 -1.97
CA GLU A 81 18.31 2.77 -1.83
C GLU A 81 16.87 2.32 -2.08
N PHE A 82 15.89 3.16 -1.75
CA PHE A 82 14.47 2.87 -1.89
C PHE A 82 13.77 3.89 -2.79
N SER A 83 12.82 3.40 -3.60
CA SER A 83 11.96 4.21 -4.47
C SER A 83 10.79 4.82 -3.73
N ALA A 84 10.34 4.15 -2.67
CA ALA A 84 9.21 4.57 -1.84
C ALA A 84 9.40 4.13 -0.39
N LYS A 85 8.68 4.78 0.52
CA LYS A 85 8.74 4.49 1.95
C LYS A 85 7.35 4.61 2.59
N LEU A 86 7.05 3.70 3.53
CA LEU A 86 5.93 3.86 4.44
C LEU A 86 6.25 4.99 5.44
N VAL A 87 5.44 6.03 5.43
CA VAL A 87 5.58 7.18 6.33
C VAL A 87 4.48 7.19 7.39
N THR A 88 4.77 7.79 8.53
CA THR A 88 3.80 8.17 9.55
C THR A 88 3.69 9.69 9.60
N ASN A 89 2.64 10.23 10.20
CA ASN A 89 2.49 11.68 10.38
C ASN A 89 3.72 12.31 11.06
N GLY A 90 4.34 11.59 12.01
CA GLY A 90 5.52 12.08 12.72
C GLY A 90 6.82 12.05 11.91
N SER A 91 6.90 11.22 10.86
CA SER A 91 8.13 11.08 10.06
C SER A 91 8.15 11.92 8.79
N ILE A 92 6.99 12.33 8.27
CA ILE A 92 6.88 13.01 6.99
C ILE A 92 7.57 14.38 6.99
N THR A 93 7.40 15.16 8.04
CA THR A 93 7.98 16.50 8.16
C THR A 93 9.50 16.48 8.13
N THR A 94 10.12 15.53 8.84
CA THR A 94 11.59 15.36 8.82
C THR A 94 12.08 15.07 7.41
N LEU A 95 11.44 14.12 6.72
CA LEU A 95 11.83 13.75 5.35
C LEU A 95 11.65 14.90 4.35
N MET A 96 10.63 15.73 4.54
CA MET A 96 10.43 16.94 3.73
C MET A 96 11.52 17.98 3.98
N ASN A 97 11.82 18.29 5.25
CA ASN A 97 12.84 19.26 5.62
C ASN A 97 14.22 18.88 5.09
N ASP A 98 14.52 17.58 5.05
CA ASP A 98 15.78 17.05 4.54
C ASP A 98 15.76 16.85 3.01
N ASN A 99 14.67 17.23 2.32
CA ASN A 99 14.46 17.04 0.88
C ASN A 99 14.61 15.57 0.42
N LEU A 100 14.22 14.61 1.27
CA LEU A 100 14.33 13.17 1.00
C LEU A 100 13.10 12.60 0.33
N ILE A 101 12.00 13.36 0.27
CA ILE A 101 10.78 13.00 -0.44
C ILE A 101 10.33 14.16 -1.32
N ARG A 102 9.63 13.86 -2.39
CA ARG A 102 9.11 14.83 -3.34
C ARG A 102 7.59 14.88 -3.34
N PRO A 103 6.98 15.97 -3.82
CA PRO A 103 5.55 16.00 -4.11
C PRO A 103 5.14 14.90 -5.10
N LEU A 104 3.92 14.40 -4.94
CA LEU A 104 3.32 13.32 -5.71
C LEU A 104 2.21 13.83 -6.66
N ASP A 105 2.04 15.13 -6.81
CA ASP A 105 0.94 15.75 -7.57
C ASP A 105 0.87 15.24 -9.00
N ASP A 106 2.02 15.07 -9.66
CA ASP A 106 2.14 14.52 -11.02
C ASP A 106 1.64 13.08 -11.11
N LEU A 107 2.00 12.24 -10.12
CA LEU A 107 1.57 10.85 -10.05
C LEU A 107 0.07 10.75 -9.71
N VAL A 108 -0.39 11.57 -8.77
CA VAL A 108 -1.81 11.60 -8.40
C VAL A 108 -2.67 12.11 -9.56
N ALA A 109 -2.24 13.11 -10.29
CA ALA A 109 -2.94 13.58 -11.48
C ALA A 109 -3.06 12.49 -12.55
N LYS A 110 -2.03 11.66 -12.71
CA LYS A 110 -1.99 10.60 -13.73
C LYS A 110 -2.71 9.32 -13.31
N TYR A 111 -2.55 8.90 -12.05
CA TYR A 111 -2.97 7.58 -11.59
C TYR A 111 -3.99 7.62 -10.42
N GLY A 112 -4.19 8.78 -9.81
CA GLY A 112 -4.92 8.92 -8.57
C GLY A 112 -6.42 9.23 -8.73
N SER A 113 -7.04 8.99 -9.88
CA SER A 113 -8.46 9.33 -10.14
C SER A 113 -9.44 8.65 -9.19
N ALA A 114 -9.09 7.49 -8.63
CA ALA A 114 -9.92 6.76 -7.66
C ALA A 114 -9.63 7.16 -6.20
N LEU A 115 -8.61 7.99 -5.94
CA LEU A 115 -8.28 8.41 -4.58
C LEU A 115 -9.31 9.43 -4.07
N GLN A 116 -9.78 9.19 -2.85
CA GLN A 116 -10.60 10.15 -2.13
C GLN A 116 -9.72 11.28 -1.54
N ASP A 117 -10.32 12.42 -1.25
CA ASP A 117 -9.57 13.58 -0.75
C ASP A 117 -8.91 13.32 0.61
N ASN A 118 -9.56 12.55 1.49
CA ASN A 118 -9.01 12.17 2.79
C ASN A 118 -7.83 11.18 2.70
N GLN A 119 -7.56 10.62 1.54
CA GLN A 119 -6.38 9.78 1.32
C GLN A 119 -5.15 10.58 0.89
N LYS A 120 -5.35 11.82 0.44
CA LYS A 120 -4.27 12.70 -0.01
C LYS A 120 -3.71 13.49 1.17
N ILE A 121 -2.46 13.21 1.55
CA ILE A 121 -1.79 13.97 2.62
C ILE A 121 -1.17 15.21 2.01
N VAL A 122 -1.86 16.33 2.22
CA VAL A 122 -1.48 17.63 1.65
C VAL A 122 -0.74 18.45 2.69
N ILE A 123 0.44 18.96 2.33
CA ILE A 123 1.26 19.86 3.14
C ILE A 123 1.69 21.00 2.23
N ASP A 124 1.46 22.23 2.67
CA ASP A 124 1.75 23.46 1.91
C ASP A 124 1.20 23.42 0.45
N GLY A 125 -0.02 22.88 0.31
CA GLY A 125 -0.73 22.80 -0.97
C GLY A 125 -0.23 21.73 -1.94
N LYS A 126 0.70 20.85 -1.51
CA LYS A 126 1.23 19.74 -2.32
C LYS A 126 0.98 18.38 -1.66
N ILE A 127 0.76 17.36 -2.47
CA ILE A 127 0.54 15.99 -1.99
C ILE A 127 1.89 15.32 -1.76
N TYR A 128 2.20 14.93 -0.51
CA TYR A 128 3.47 14.26 -0.17
C TYR A 128 3.31 12.78 0.16
N ALA A 129 2.10 12.34 0.50
CA ALA A 129 1.85 10.93 0.76
C ALA A 129 0.40 10.56 0.42
N ILE A 130 0.18 9.25 0.26
CA ILE A 130 -1.15 8.66 0.10
C ILE A 130 -1.42 7.79 1.32
N ALA A 131 -2.51 8.09 2.03
CA ALA A 131 -2.96 7.31 3.16
C ALA A 131 -3.59 5.99 2.67
N PHE A 132 -3.07 4.87 3.13
CA PHE A 132 -3.64 3.54 2.89
C PHE A 132 -4.38 2.99 4.12
N MET A 133 -4.14 3.57 5.29
CA MET A 133 -4.74 3.17 6.56
C MET A 133 -4.92 4.39 7.47
N ALA A 134 -6.03 4.41 8.18
CA ALA A 134 -6.28 5.36 9.27
C ALA A 134 -6.23 4.60 10.59
N ASN A 135 -5.36 5.03 11.50
CA ASN A 135 -5.27 4.50 12.86
C ASN A 135 -5.97 5.44 13.83
N ALA A 136 -6.71 4.85 14.75
CA ALA A 136 -7.26 5.56 15.90
C ALA A 136 -6.78 4.88 17.19
N GLN A 137 -6.41 5.68 18.16
CA GLN A 137 -6.09 5.22 19.50
C GLN A 137 -7.28 5.46 20.40
N HIS A 138 -7.73 4.43 21.11
CA HIS A 138 -8.87 4.49 22.00
C HIS A 138 -8.45 4.00 23.38
N LEU A 139 -8.91 4.68 24.42
CA LEU A 139 -8.81 4.20 25.78
C LEU A 139 -9.97 3.22 26.03
N TRP A 140 -9.62 1.95 26.31
CA TRP A 140 -10.58 0.93 26.72
C TRP A 140 -10.44 0.73 28.21
N TYR A 141 -11.54 0.76 28.95
CA TYR A 141 -11.57 0.55 30.39
C TYR A 141 -12.74 -0.34 30.79
N ARG A 142 -12.61 -0.99 31.93
CA ARG A 142 -13.70 -1.73 32.55
C ARG A 142 -14.35 -0.85 33.61
N GLU A 143 -15.56 -0.39 33.32
CA GLU A 143 -16.30 0.53 34.16
C GLU A 143 -16.52 -0.02 35.58
N SER A 144 -16.82 -1.33 35.71
CA SER A 144 -16.97 -1.96 37.03
C SER A 144 -15.72 -1.84 37.89
N ILE A 145 -14.52 -2.00 37.29
CA ILE A 145 -13.24 -1.89 38.04
C ILE A 145 -13.00 -0.43 38.48
N LEU A 146 -13.27 0.51 37.62
CA LEU A 146 -13.12 1.94 37.98
C LEU A 146 -14.08 2.31 39.14
N ASN A 147 -15.32 1.86 39.05
CA ASN A 147 -16.33 2.09 40.08
C ASN A 147 -15.93 1.44 41.42
N ASP A 148 -15.48 0.19 41.41
CA ASP A 148 -15.05 -0.53 42.62
C ASP A 148 -13.85 0.14 43.29
N LEU A 149 -12.98 0.81 42.51
CA LEU A 149 -11.82 1.52 42.97
C LEU A 149 -12.09 3.00 43.28
N GLY A 150 -13.29 3.49 43.04
CA GLY A 150 -13.65 4.92 43.21
C GLY A 150 -12.90 5.84 42.23
N ILE A 151 -12.48 5.33 41.08
CA ILE A 151 -11.77 6.11 40.05
C ILE A 151 -12.77 6.61 39.01
N ALA A 152 -12.79 7.92 38.81
CA ALA A 152 -13.61 8.52 37.75
C ALA A 152 -13.09 8.12 36.35
N VAL A 153 -14.02 7.96 35.40
CA VAL A 153 -13.64 7.76 34.00
C VAL A 153 -12.85 8.97 33.50
N PRO A 154 -11.64 8.78 32.95
CA PRO A 154 -10.86 9.89 32.43
C PRO A 154 -11.60 10.61 31.30
N SER A 155 -11.68 11.94 31.36
CA SER A 155 -12.28 12.80 30.35
C SER A 155 -11.26 13.65 29.60
N THR A 156 -10.02 13.62 30.03
CA THR A 156 -8.88 14.34 29.45
C THR A 156 -7.67 13.41 29.35
N TYR A 157 -6.63 13.85 28.65
CA TYR A 157 -5.34 13.15 28.59
C TYR A 157 -4.37 13.56 29.69
N GLU A 158 -4.79 14.42 30.60
CA GLU A 158 -4.01 14.91 31.74
C GLU A 158 -4.31 14.13 33.03
#